data_c7c321d0d7b3f2b31535071f5f549e0a
#
_entry.id   c7c321d0d7b3f2b31535071f5f549e0a
#
_cell.length_a   1.000
_cell.length_b   1.000
_cell.length_c   1.000
_cell.angle_alpha   90.00
_cell.angle_beta   90.00
_cell.angle_gamma   90.00
#
_symmetry.space_group_name_H-M   'P 1'
#
loop_
_entity.id
_entity.type
_entity.pdbx_description
1 polymer ?
#
loop_
_entity_poly.entity_id
_entity_poly.type
_entity_poly.pdbx_seq_one_letter_code
_entity_poly.pdbx_strand_id
1 'polypeptide(L)'
;EQKLDNDLCQAVVARGSMVFLRGQVSQDLDSRESLHPGDAAKQTEKTMQNVQMLLEEAGTTMESVCRIVVYLTDIRYREAVYREMGKWLKGVYPCSTGLVVPALARPEWVVEIEITAVIPD
;
A
#
# COMPACT_ATOMS: atom_id res chain seq x y z
N GLU A 1 10.51 -4.29 21.77
CA GLU A 1 9.74 -3.91 20.62
C GLU A 1 10.02 -4.85 19.46
N GLN A 2 8.95 -5.27 18.78
CA GLN A 2 9.03 -6.33 17.78
C GLN A 2 9.03 -5.75 16.38
N LYS A 3 10.15 -5.19 15.95
CA LYS A 3 10.32 -4.70 14.59
C LYS A 3 10.86 -5.83 13.71
N LEU A 4 10.29 -5.93 12.52
CA LEU A 4 10.71 -6.92 11.55
C LEU A 4 11.76 -6.32 10.62
N ASP A 5 12.58 -7.16 10.01
CA ASP A 5 13.65 -6.72 9.10
C ASP A 5 13.14 -5.97 7.86
N ASN A 6 11.85 -6.04 7.59
CA ASN A 6 11.21 -5.47 6.41
C ASN A 6 10.49 -4.13 6.70
N ASP A 7 10.88 -3.42 7.75
CA ASP A 7 10.27 -2.15 8.16
C ASP A 7 8.78 -2.28 8.52
N LEU A 8 8.35 -3.44 9.01
CA LEU A 8 7.01 -3.68 9.53
C LEU A 8 7.08 -3.98 11.02
N CYS A 9 5.95 -3.86 11.70
CA CYS A 9 5.88 -4.16 13.14
C CYS A 9 4.63 -4.97 13.49
N GLN A 10 4.57 -5.43 14.74
CA GLN A 10 3.47 -6.28 15.21
C GLN A 10 2.26 -5.46 15.66
N ALA A 11 2.45 -4.23 16.13
CA ALA A 11 1.37 -3.39 16.61
C ALA A 11 1.73 -1.92 16.45
N VAL A 12 0.71 -1.12 16.16
CA VAL A 12 0.84 0.34 16.08
C VAL A 12 -0.22 0.95 16.97
N VAL A 13 0.18 1.91 17.81
CA VAL A 13 -0.73 2.77 18.57
C VAL A 13 -0.58 4.17 17.98
N ALA A 14 -1.67 4.78 17.60
CA ALA A 14 -1.63 6.10 16.96
C ALA A 14 -2.70 7.02 17.50
N ARG A 15 -2.45 8.34 17.41
CA ARG A 15 -3.38 9.40 17.79
C ARG A 15 -3.47 10.41 16.67
N GLY A 16 -4.64 11.01 16.52
CA GLY A 16 -4.88 12.03 15.52
C GLY A 16 -6.15 11.78 14.74
N SER A 17 -6.33 12.52 13.66
CA SER A 17 -7.46 12.29 12.75
C SER A 17 -7.13 11.13 11.84
N MET A 18 -8.06 10.19 11.74
CA MET A 18 -7.86 8.99 10.91
C MET A 18 -8.03 9.32 9.43
N VAL A 19 -7.17 8.75 8.62
CA VAL A 19 -7.25 8.83 7.16
C VAL A 19 -7.39 7.42 6.62
N PHE A 20 -8.50 7.17 5.93
CA PHE A 20 -8.77 5.89 5.29
C PHE A 20 -8.70 6.09 3.78
N LEU A 21 -7.77 5.46 3.13
CA LEU A 21 -7.74 5.46 1.68
C LEU A 21 -8.53 4.27 1.14
N ARG A 22 -9.25 4.51 0.06
CA ARG A 22 -9.79 3.42 -0.74
C ARG A 22 -8.65 2.54 -1.23
N GLY A 23 -8.89 1.25 -1.42
CA GLY A 23 -7.88 0.35 -1.99
C GLY A 23 -7.33 0.92 -3.29
N GLN A 24 -6.00 1.02 -3.36
CA GLN A 24 -5.30 1.60 -4.52
C GLN A 24 -4.75 0.51 -5.42
N VAL A 25 -4.79 0.76 -6.70
CA VAL A 25 -4.33 -0.15 -7.74
C VAL A 25 -3.49 0.61 -8.76
N SER A 26 -2.92 -0.13 -9.73
CA SER A 26 -2.08 0.48 -10.77
C SER A 26 -2.95 1.14 -11.83
N GLN A 27 -3.40 2.34 -11.54
CA GLN A 27 -4.17 3.14 -12.49
C GLN A 27 -3.84 4.61 -12.33
N ASP A 28 -4.05 5.36 -13.41
CA ASP A 28 -4.00 6.82 -13.36
C ASP A 28 -5.22 7.30 -12.56
N LEU A 29 -5.00 8.17 -11.57
CA LEU A 29 -6.08 8.62 -10.69
C LEU A 29 -7.12 9.47 -11.40
N ASP A 30 -6.75 10.17 -12.46
CA ASP A 30 -7.66 11.05 -13.20
C ASP A 30 -8.41 10.31 -14.31
N SER A 31 -7.67 9.61 -15.18
CA SER A 31 -8.25 8.92 -16.33
C SER A 31 -8.79 7.54 -16.00
N ARG A 32 -8.31 6.93 -14.91
CA ARG A 32 -8.59 5.55 -14.50
C ARG A 32 -8.06 4.50 -15.48
N GLU A 33 -7.11 4.90 -16.32
CA GLU A 33 -6.46 3.96 -17.23
C GLU A 33 -5.55 3.02 -16.43
N SER A 34 -5.66 1.71 -16.71
CA SER A 34 -4.79 0.70 -16.11
C SER A 34 -3.38 0.85 -16.65
N LEU A 35 -2.39 0.76 -15.75
CA LEU A 35 -0.98 0.88 -16.09
C LEU A 35 -0.24 -0.41 -15.71
N HIS A 36 0.77 -0.77 -16.51
CA HIS A 36 1.65 -1.91 -16.25
C HIS A 36 0.91 -3.24 -16.08
N PRO A 37 0.06 -3.66 -17.04
CA PRO A 37 -0.67 -4.92 -16.92
C PRO A 37 0.25 -6.10 -16.64
N GLY A 38 -0.09 -6.89 -15.61
CA GLY A 38 0.63 -8.10 -15.27
C GLY A 38 2.03 -7.93 -14.65
N ASP A 39 2.52 -6.71 -14.49
CA ASP A 39 3.84 -6.45 -13.92
C ASP A 39 3.68 -6.07 -12.44
N ALA A 40 3.90 -7.03 -11.55
CA ALA A 40 3.66 -6.86 -10.12
C ALA A 40 4.50 -5.74 -9.50
N ALA A 41 5.79 -5.65 -9.84
CA ALA A 41 6.66 -4.62 -9.28
C ALA A 41 6.26 -3.22 -9.74
N LYS A 42 6.01 -3.05 -11.05
CA LYS A 42 5.61 -1.74 -11.58
C LYS A 42 4.21 -1.35 -11.15
N GLN A 43 3.29 -2.31 -11.03
CA GLN A 43 1.98 -2.02 -10.47
C GLN A 43 2.08 -1.54 -9.03
N THR A 44 2.96 -2.15 -8.23
CA THR A 44 3.17 -1.72 -6.84
C THR A 44 3.75 -0.32 -6.79
N GLU A 45 4.73 -0.02 -7.63
CA GLU A 45 5.30 1.33 -7.71
C GLU A 45 4.23 2.38 -7.99
N LYS A 46 3.40 2.14 -9.02
CA LYS A 46 2.32 3.08 -9.36
C LYS A 46 1.30 3.19 -8.24
N THR A 47 0.94 2.08 -7.63
CA THR A 47 0.01 2.05 -6.50
C THR A 47 0.54 2.89 -5.34
N MET A 48 1.82 2.75 -5.00
CA MET A 48 2.42 3.53 -3.91
C MET A 48 2.56 5.01 -4.25
N GLN A 49 2.80 5.35 -5.52
CA GLN A 49 2.74 6.74 -5.96
C GLN A 49 1.36 7.34 -5.73
N ASN A 50 0.31 6.60 -6.05
CA ASN A 50 -1.06 7.04 -5.81
C ASN A 50 -1.32 7.22 -4.32
N VAL A 51 -0.87 6.28 -3.49
CA VAL A 51 -1.00 6.38 -2.04
C VAL A 51 -0.34 7.65 -1.52
N GLN A 52 0.90 7.91 -1.93
CA GLN A 52 1.63 9.10 -1.50
C GLN A 52 0.88 10.38 -1.86
N MET A 53 0.42 10.47 -3.11
CA MET A 53 -0.32 11.64 -3.58
C MET A 53 -1.58 11.87 -2.77
N LEU A 54 -2.35 10.82 -2.52
CA LEU A 54 -3.61 10.92 -1.78
C LEU A 54 -3.38 11.25 -0.30
N LEU A 55 -2.34 10.73 0.32
CA LEU A 55 -2.00 11.07 1.70
C LEU A 55 -1.63 12.56 1.80
N GLU A 56 -0.85 13.07 0.86
CA GLU A 56 -0.47 14.49 0.87
C GLU A 56 -1.67 15.39 0.67
N GLU A 57 -2.59 15.01 -0.22
CA GLU A 57 -3.85 15.76 -0.39
C GLU A 57 -4.71 15.73 0.88
N ALA A 58 -4.66 14.64 1.63
CA ALA A 58 -5.41 14.52 2.89
C ALA A 58 -4.76 15.29 4.04
N GLY A 59 -3.51 15.72 3.89
CA GLY A 59 -2.79 16.49 4.91
C GLY A 59 -1.86 15.68 5.79
N THR A 60 -1.40 14.52 5.31
CA THR A 60 -0.43 13.70 6.02
C THR A 60 0.63 13.17 5.06
N THR A 61 1.46 12.24 5.51
CA THR A 61 2.54 11.69 4.70
C THR A 61 2.67 10.18 4.92
N MET A 62 3.53 9.55 4.14
CA MET A 62 3.81 8.12 4.26
C MET A 62 4.29 7.75 5.66
N GLU A 63 4.99 8.67 6.34
CA GLU A 63 5.50 8.43 7.70
C GLU A 63 4.40 8.15 8.72
N SER A 64 3.18 8.58 8.46
CA SER A 64 2.04 8.42 9.36
C SER A 64 1.16 7.22 9.01
N VAL A 65 1.59 6.36 8.12
CA VAL A 65 0.87 5.13 7.78
C VAL A 65 0.95 4.17 8.95
N CYS A 66 -0.22 3.69 9.39
CA CYS A 66 -0.35 2.80 10.53
C CYS A 66 -0.60 1.36 10.11
N ARG A 67 -1.40 1.15 9.08
CA ARG A 67 -1.82 -0.18 8.65
C ARG A 67 -1.88 -0.28 7.14
N ILE A 68 -1.43 -1.43 6.64
CA ILE A 68 -1.46 -1.75 5.22
C ILE A 68 -2.10 -3.12 5.06
N VAL A 69 -3.05 -3.23 4.14
CA VAL A 69 -3.58 -4.52 3.69
C VAL A 69 -3.22 -4.67 2.22
N VAL A 70 -2.58 -5.78 1.89
CA VAL A 70 -2.11 -6.07 0.54
C VAL A 70 -2.87 -7.26 0.00
N TYR A 71 -3.58 -7.05 -1.11
CA TYR A 71 -4.33 -8.08 -1.80
C TYR A 71 -3.56 -8.48 -3.06
N LEU A 72 -3.32 -9.77 -3.23
CA LEU A 72 -2.58 -10.33 -4.37
C LEU A 72 -3.46 -11.33 -5.10
N THR A 73 -3.33 -11.42 -6.41
CA THR A 73 -4.07 -12.43 -7.16
C THR A 73 -3.32 -13.76 -7.27
N ASP A 74 -2.04 -13.77 -6.88
CA ASP A 74 -1.22 -14.98 -6.88
C ASP A 74 -0.10 -14.80 -5.86
N ILE A 75 0.12 -15.83 -5.04
CA ILE A 75 1.15 -15.79 -3.99
C ILE A 75 2.56 -15.56 -4.56
N ARG A 76 2.79 -15.94 -5.82
CA ARG A 76 4.08 -15.75 -6.46
C ARG A 76 4.46 -14.29 -6.66
N TYR A 77 3.50 -13.39 -6.62
CA TYR A 77 3.76 -11.94 -6.71
C TYR A 77 4.24 -11.32 -5.41
N ARG A 78 4.07 -12.03 -4.29
CA ARG A 78 4.32 -11.46 -2.95
C ARG A 78 5.71 -10.86 -2.80
N GLU A 79 6.75 -11.58 -3.23
CA GLU A 79 8.12 -11.09 -3.04
C GLU A 79 8.37 -9.78 -3.78
N ALA A 80 7.98 -9.71 -5.05
CA ALA A 80 8.16 -8.50 -5.86
C ALA A 80 7.37 -7.32 -5.29
N VAL A 81 6.14 -7.57 -4.87
CA VAL A 81 5.26 -6.53 -4.29
C VAL A 81 5.85 -5.98 -3.00
N TYR A 82 6.22 -6.84 -2.07
CA TYR A 82 6.76 -6.38 -0.79
C TYR A 82 8.13 -5.74 -0.94
N ARG A 83 8.95 -6.18 -1.87
CA ARG A 83 10.24 -5.54 -2.16
C ARG A 83 10.03 -4.12 -2.67
N GLU A 84 9.12 -3.94 -3.61
CA GLU A 84 8.84 -2.61 -4.15
C GLU A 84 8.17 -1.71 -3.11
N MET A 85 7.17 -2.24 -2.40
CA MET A 85 6.47 -1.50 -1.34
C MET A 85 7.44 -1.05 -0.25
N GLY A 86 8.42 -1.89 0.09
CA GLY A 86 9.42 -1.58 1.11
C GLY A 86 10.24 -0.35 0.82
N LYS A 87 10.42 0.02 -0.43
CA LYS A 87 11.15 1.25 -0.80
C LYS A 87 10.45 2.51 -0.30
N TRP A 88 9.14 2.45 -0.12
CA TRP A 88 8.29 3.57 0.30
C TRP A 88 8.12 3.65 1.81
N LEU A 89 8.46 2.59 2.53
CA LEU A 89 8.14 2.42 3.95
C LEU A 89 9.36 2.40 4.85
N LYS A 90 10.52 2.84 4.36
CA LYS A 90 11.75 2.87 5.16
C LYS A 90 11.54 3.69 6.42
N GLY A 91 11.72 3.04 7.58
CA GLY A 91 11.59 3.69 8.88
C GLY A 91 10.17 3.94 9.34
N VAL A 92 9.14 3.49 8.61
CA VAL A 92 7.74 3.74 8.96
C VAL A 92 7.20 2.71 9.95
N TYR A 93 7.48 1.44 9.74
CA TYR A 93 7.07 0.31 10.58
C TYR A 93 5.55 0.18 10.80
N PRO A 94 4.74 0.18 9.73
CA PRO A 94 3.30 -0.07 9.89
C PRO A 94 3.02 -1.54 10.13
N CYS A 95 1.82 -1.85 10.62
CA CYS A 95 1.31 -3.22 10.58
C CYS A 95 0.91 -3.57 9.15
N SER A 96 1.19 -4.79 8.71
CA SER A 96 0.78 -5.23 7.37
C SER A 96 0.15 -6.60 7.42
N THR A 97 -0.92 -6.77 6.63
CA THR A 97 -1.54 -8.07 6.38
C THR A 97 -1.59 -8.27 4.87
N GLY A 98 -1.07 -9.39 4.40
CA GLY A 98 -1.12 -9.75 2.99
C GLY A 98 -1.93 -11.01 2.78
N LEU A 99 -2.78 -11.02 1.75
CA LEU A 99 -3.59 -12.19 1.43
C LEU A 99 -3.79 -12.32 -0.08
N VAL A 100 -4.07 -13.54 -0.50
CA VAL A 100 -4.35 -13.84 -1.90
C VAL A 100 -5.85 -13.91 -2.08
N VAL A 101 -6.34 -13.28 -3.14
CA VAL A 101 -7.76 -13.27 -3.52
C VAL A 101 -7.89 -13.80 -4.95
N PRO A 102 -9.08 -14.33 -5.33
CA PRO A 102 -9.26 -14.89 -6.67
C PRO A 102 -9.10 -13.87 -7.80
N ALA A 103 -9.50 -12.62 -7.56
CA ALA A 103 -9.46 -11.56 -8.57
C ALA A 103 -9.60 -10.20 -7.92
N LEU A 104 -9.15 -9.18 -8.63
CA LEU A 104 -9.43 -7.78 -8.32
C LEU A 104 -10.47 -7.26 -9.32
N ALA A 105 -10.78 -5.96 -9.25
CA ALA A 105 -11.86 -5.41 -10.07
C ALA A 105 -11.61 -5.50 -11.58
N ARG A 106 -10.35 -5.53 -12.00
CA ARG A 106 -9.96 -5.73 -13.39
C ARG A 106 -8.97 -6.88 -13.52
N PRO A 107 -9.06 -7.70 -14.59
CA PRO A 107 -8.17 -8.87 -14.74
C PRO A 107 -6.68 -8.54 -14.81
N GLU A 108 -6.33 -7.36 -15.31
CA GLU A 108 -4.94 -6.96 -15.46
C GLU A 108 -4.28 -6.53 -14.15
N TRP A 109 -5.07 -6.25 -13.09
CA TRP A 109 -4.53 -5.87 -11.80
C TRP A 109 -4.16 -7.12 -11.00
N VAL A 110 -2.93 -7.15 -10.47
CA VAL A 110 -2.42 -8.27 -9.68
C VAL A 110 -2.19 -7.90 -8.21
N VAL A 111 -2.26 -6.62 -7.88
CA VAL A 111 -2.07 -6.12 -6.51
C VAL A 111 -3.02 -4.96 -6.25
N GLU A 112 -3.56 -4.94 -5.03
CA GLU A 112 -4.32 -3.80 -4.49
C GLU A 112 -3.81 -3.54 -3.08
N ILE A 113 -3.64 -2.27 -2.72
CA ILE A 113 -3.09 -1.88 -1.41
C ILE A 113 -4.06 -0.92 -0.73
N GLU A 114 -4.45 -1.28 0.48
CA GLU A 114 -5.36 -0.50 1.31
C GLU A 114 -4.57 0.10 2.47
N ILE A 115 -4.69 1.42 2.68
CA ILE A 115 -3.89 2.16 3.63
C ILE A 115 -4.79 2.84 4.66
N THR A 116 -4.37 2.75 5.93
CA THR A 116 -4.91 3.56 7.02
C THR A 116 -3.76 4.37 7.61
N ALA A 117 -3.95 5.66 7.74
CA ALA A 117 -2.95 6.58 8.27
C ALA A 117 -3.61 7.54 9.26
N VAL A 118 -2.81 8.43 9.85
CA VAL A 118 -3.32 9.48 10.73
C VAL A 118 -2.74 10.83 10.30
N ILE A 119 -3.47 11.89 10.66
CA ILE A 119 -2.91 13.24 10.71
C ILE A 119 -2.60 13.45 12.18
N PRO A 120 -1.32 13.48 12.59
CA PRO A 120 -0.98 13.59 14.03
C PRO A 120 -1.51 14.89 14.64
N ASP A 121 -1.80 14.81 15.92
CA ASP A 121 -2.21 15.99 16.71
C ASP A 121 -1.09 17.01 16.80
#